data_c405c1f39748350265421fe3aaa7311c
#
_entry.id   c405c1f39748350265421fe3aaa7311c
#
_cell.length_a   1.000
_cell.length_b   1.000
_cell.length_c   1.000
_cell.angle_alpha   90.00
_cell.angle_beta   90.00
_cell.angle_gamma   90.00
#
_symmetry.space_group_name_H-M   'P 1'
#
loop_
_entity.id
_entity.type
_entity.pdbx_description
1 polymer ?
#
loop_
_entity_poly.entity_id
_entity_poly.type
_entity_poly.pdbx_seq_one_letter_code
_entity_poly.pdbx_strand_id
1 'polypeptide(L)'
;MVDRYDVIVIGSGIGGLAAALCLAYQGKKLLLIEKNKTLGGRLTSFEKDGFKVDLGVHVISRSDKGPIGEILRKVGIQNPVSYTKVRPLSSYRGKTFIFPHDLNQMVSEADFKATKAFLSDINAMADEKVRSYDDTDLKTFLSGYTKDPFVHACIWNICATYLCLPSWLASAGEFMRCLRMEARSRSSGYPEGGCAAIVNTLATGILRYGGQIITGLAVDQIEVQAGSVTSVVAGEKIYRASMIVSNADIKNTVINLVGPEHFPVEYVGFVRGLKYSWCGPVIRVALDTPLTDIKMLTQFGTTDQEGYYERLSKGSIPPELNLFIVIPSNFSPSVAPQGRQLVCMSSPMPLETPREYSEAIMEAMLDTLEKYVPHLREHTLWVSTMPIHGLDRIAGENGAGIGIGQMPGQCGEKRPKIETPLQGLYIVGAEAGGTGVGTELAVNSALEFIRDHT
;
A
#
# COMPACT_ATOMS: atom_id res chain seq x y z
N MET A 1 39.21 6.51 0.87
CA MET A 1 38.86 5.57 1.98
C MET A 1 37.52 4.94 1.58
N VAL A 2 37.40 3.63 1.69
CA VAL A 2 36.14 2.94 1.40
C VAL A 2 35.26 3.04 2.66
N ASP A 3 34.09 3.64 2.53
CA ASP A 3 33.15 3.81 3.64
C ASP A 3 32.59 2.44 4.07
N ARG A 4 32.81 2.07 5.34
CA ARG A 4 32.33 0.83 5.91
C ARG A 4 31.19 1.09 6.89
N TYR A 5 30.11 0.34 6.74
CA TYR A 5 28.91 0.35 7.58
C TYR A 5 28.66 -1.03 8.19
N ASP A 6 27.87 -1.09 9.24
CA ASP A 6 27.36 -2.36 9.77
C ASP A 6 26.22 -2.85 8.89
N VAL A 7 25.38 -1.92 8.43
CA VAL A 7 24.19 -2.20 7.61
C VAL A 7 24.00 -1.14 6.52
N ILE A 8 23.63 -1.60 5.33
CA ILE A 8 23.13 -0.73 4.26
C ILE A 8 21.66 -1.09 4.00
N VAL A 9 20.77 -0.09 4.01
CA VAL A 9 19.35 -0.23 3.64
C VAL A 9 19.17 0.37 2.24
N ILE A 10 18.61 -0.41 1.32
CA ILE A 10 18.33 0.00 -0.06
C ILE A 10 16.86 0.33 -0.19
N GLY A 11 16.53 1.59 -0.49
CA GLY A 11 15.19 2.10 -0.66
C GLY A 11 14.57 2.64 0.63
N SER A 12 13.95 3.81 0.50
CA SER A 12 13.30 4.56 1.59
C SER A 12 11.77 4.38 1.62
N GLY A 13 11.22 3.32 1.05
CA GLY A 13 9.83 2.96 1.29
C GLY A 13 9.58 2.80 2.79
N ILE A 14 8.30 2.83 3.22
CA ILE A 14 7.96 2.83 4.65
C ILE A 14 8.57 1.65 5.42
N GLY A 15 8.71 0.47 4.80
CA GLY A 15 9.38 -0.69 5.40
C GLY A 15 10.88 -0.46 5.59
N GLY A 16 11.57 0.12 4.58
CA GLY A 16 12.99 0.45 4.65
C GLY A 16 13.29 1.52 5.70
N LEU A 17 12.47 2.58 5.77
CA LEU A 17 12.59 3.61 6.81
C LEU A 17 12.36 3.02 8.22
N ALA A 18 11.38 2.12 8.36
CA ALA A 18 11.07 1.46 9.62
C ALA A 18 12.24 0.56 10.10
N ALA A 19 12.80 -0.26 9.21
CA ALA A 19 13.97 -1.09 9.50
C ALA A 19 15.19 -0.24 9.85
N ALA A 20 15.47 0.79 9.02
CA ALA A 20 16.59 1.70 9.23
C ALA A 20 16.51 2.43 10.57
N LEU A 21 15.32 2.90 10.97
CA LEU A 21 15.12 3.57 12.25
C LEU A 21 15.43 2.64 13.42
N CYS A 22 14.95 1.40 13.40
CA CYS A 22 15.23 0.45 14.46
C CYS A 22 16.71 0.08 14.55
N LEU A 23 17.36 -0.15 13.40
CA LEU A 23 18.80 -0.45 13.35
C LEU A 23 19.67 0.72 13.84
N ALA A 24 19.34 1.95 13.45
CA ALA A 24 20.03 3.15 13.95
C ALA A 24 19.84 3.30 15.47
N TYR A 25 18.62 3.07 15.99
CA TYR A 25 18.35 3.08 17.44
C TYR A 25 19.17 2.05 18.21
N GLN A 26 19.46 0.89 17.60
CA GLN A 26 20.34 -0.15 18.19
C GLN A 26 21.84 0.21 18.11
N GLY A 27 22.18 1.40 17.59
CA GLY A 27 23.56 1.86 17.48
C GLY A 27 24.34 1.30 16.30
N LYS A 28 23.67 0.69 15.31
CA LYS A 28 24.34 0.23 14.08
C LYS A 28 24.80 1.43 13.25
N LYS A 29 26.04 1.40 12.76
CA LYS A 29 26.52 2.34 11.74
C LYS A 29 25.78 2.05 10.42
N LEU A 30 24.74 2.83 10.15
CA LEU A 30 23.77 2.57 9.10
C LEU A 30 23.85 3.61 7.99
N LEU A 31 23.75 3.14 6.73
CA LEU A 31 23.51 3.95 5.55
C LEU A 31 22.20 3.52 4.87
N LEU A 32 21.29 4.47 4.63
CA LEU A 32 20.13 4.29 3.76
C LEU A 32 20.38 4.99 2.42
N ILE A 33 20.19 4.27 1.31
CA ILE A 33 20.36 4.79 -0.06
C ILE A 33 19.01 4.76 -0.77
N GLU A 34 18.57 5.92 -1.29
CA GLU A 34 17.32 6.10 -2.02
C GLU A 34 17.59 6.66 -3.43
N LYS A 35 17.02 5.99 -4.45
CA LYS A 35 17.18 6.41 -5.86
C LYS A 35 16.50 7.74 -6.18
N ASN A 36 15.38 8.03 -5.54
CA ASN A 36 14.62 9.26 -5.74
C ASN A 36 15.18 10.39 -4.87
N LYS A 37 14.91 11.64 -5.25
CA LYS A 37 15.26 12.82 -4.43
C LYS A 37 14.39 12.95 -3.17
N THR A 38 13.22 12.29 -3.15
CA THR A 38 12.26 12.28 -2.05
C THR A 38 12.21 10.92 -1.38
N LEU A 39 12.02 10.91 -0.06
CA LEU A 39 11.85 9.71 0.74
C LEU A 39 10.38 9.23 0.74
N GLY A 40 10.17 7.97 1.15
CA GLY A 40 8.84 7.42 1.43
C GLY A 40 8.27 6.49 0.37
N GLY A 41 8.87 6.43 -0.82
CA GLY A 41 8.37 5.58 -1.90
C GLY A 41 6.91 5.90 -2.25
N ARG A 42 6.00 4.92 -2.15
CA ARG A 42 4.55 5.13 -2.40
C ARG A 42 3.88 6.06 -1.38
N LEU A 43 4.45 6.19 -0.17
CA LEU A 43 3.91 7.05 0.91
C LEU A 43 4.44 8.48 0.85
N THR A 44 5.17 8.85 -0.20
CA THR A 44 5.71 10.21 -0.34
C THR A 44 4.62 11.24 -0.62
N SER A 45 4.93 12.50 -0.35
CA SER A 45 4.10 13.65 -0.71
C SER A 45 4.97 14.71 -1.40
N PHE A 46 4.37 15.59 -2.14
CA PHE A 46 5.02 16.74 -2.78
C PHE A 46 4.22 18.02 -2.50
N GLU A 47 4.86 19.17 -2.69
CA GLU A 47 4.18 20.45 -2.56
C GLU A 47 3.88 21.04 -3.93
N LYS A 48 2.67 21.61 -4.10
CA LYS A 48 2.26 22.33 -5.29
C LYS A 48 1.29 23.45 -4.90
N ASP A 49 1.63 24.68 -5.23
CA ASP A 49 0.81 25.90 -5.02
C ASP A 49 0.25 26.02 -3.59
N GLY A 50 1.09 25.67 -2.60
CA GLY A 50 0.75 25.70 -1.19
C GLY A 50 -0.03 24.49 -0.68
N PHE A 51 -0.34 23.51 -1.54
CA PHE A 51 -0.93 22.23 -1.16
C PHE A 51 0.15 21.20 -0.87
N LYS A 52 -0.04 20.40 0.19
CA LYS A 52 0.73 19.18 0.45
C LYS A 52 -0.03 18.01 -0.12
N VAL A 53 0.51 17.40 -1.15
CA VAL A 53 -0.19 16.45 -2.00
C VAL A 53 0.42 15.07 -1.86
N ASP A 54 -0.33 14.10 -1.37
CA ASP A 54 0.12 12.72 -1.32
C ASP A 54 0.25 12.12 -2.73
N LEU A 55 1.28 11.29 -2.92
CA LEU A 55 1.52 10.63 -4.20
C LEU A 55 0.39 9.65 -4.54
N GLY A 56 -0.01 8.82 -3.59
CA GLY A 56 -1.12 7.89 -3.69
C GLY A 56 -2.37 8.38 -2.96
N VAL A 57 -3.39 7.55 -2.91
CA VAL A 57 -4.60 7.77 -2.12
C VAL A 57 -4.50 6.92 -0.85
N HIS A 58 -4.37 7.55 0.30
CA HIS A 58 -4.02 6.86 1.53
C HIS A 58 -5.03 7.09 2.66
N VAL A 59 -5.20 6.04 3.43
CA VAL A 59 -5.66 6.03 4.82
C VAL A 59 -4.74 5.06 5.56
N ILE A 60 -4.25 5.47 6.71
CA ILE A 60 -3.31 4.66 7.49
C ILE A 60 -4.08 3.70 8.38
N SER A 61 -3.92 2.40 8.09
CA SER A 61 -4.52 1.33 8.87
C SER A 61 -4.01 1.40 10.31
N ARG A 62 -4.93 1.31 11.26
CA ARG A 62 -4.72 1.37 12.72
C ARG A 62 -3.91 2.59 13.23
N SER A 63 -3.50 3.52 12.36
CA SER A 63 -2.84 4.79 12.72
C SER A 63 -1.72 4.62 13.76
N ASP A 64 -1.79 5.35 14.90
CA ASP A 64 -0.85 5.27 16.03
C ASP A 64 -0.90 3.95 16.82
N LYS A 65 -1.98 3.17 16.69
CA LYS A 65 -2.13 1.84 17.31
C LYS A 65 -1.60 0.71 16.42
N GLY A 66 -1.28 1.01 15.18
CA GLY A 66 -0.66 0.08 14.24
C GLY A 66 0.87 0.01 14.38
N PRO A 67 1.53 -0.71 13.45
CA PRO A 67 2.96 -0.98 13.52
C PRO A 67 3.83 0.28 13.43
N ILE A 68 3.37 1.36 12.77
CA ILE A 68 4.09 2.65 12.77
C ILE A 68 4.21 3.19 14.20
N GLY A 69 3.10 3.25 14.94
CA GLY A 69 3.12 3.70 16.33
C GLY A 69 3.90 2.73 17.24
N GLU A 70 3.88 1.43 16.95
CA GLU A 70 4.68 0.43 17.68
C GLU A 70 6.18 0.71 17.53
N ILE A 71 6.66 0.93 16.31
CA ILE A 71 8.08 1.27 16.06
C ILE A 71 8.47 2.54 16.80
N LEU A 72 7.68 3.62 16.69
CA LEU A 72 8.00 4.88 17.33
C LEU A 72 8.09 4.74 18.86
N ARG A 73 7.19 3.97 19.48
CA ARG A 73 7.27 3.65 20.91
C ARG A 73 8.52 2.84 21.24
N LYS A 74 8.83 1.80 20.44
CA LYS A 74 10.00 0.92 20.64
C LYS A 74 11.31 1.71 20.65
N VAL A 75 11.42 2.71 19.78
CA VAL A 75 12.64 3.55 19.67
C VAL A 75 12.57 4.83 20.52
N GLY A 76 11.61 4.95 21.43
CA GLY A 76 11.51 6.09 22.34
C GLY A 76 11.22 7.43 21.67
N ILE A 77 10.63 7.42 20.48
CA ILE A 77 10.16 8.63 19.81
C ILE A 77 8.69 8.86 20.15
N GLN A 78 8.40 9.97 20.82
CA GLN A 78 7.02 10.42 20.98
C GLN A 78 6.46 10.71 19.58
N ASN A 79 5.35 10.04 19.24
CA ASN A 79 4.76 10.22 17.91
C ASN A 79 4.20 11.65 17.76
N PRO A 80 4.78 12.49 16.90
CA PRO A 80 4.31 13.86 16.69
C PRO A 80 3.11 13.92 15.74
N VAL A 81 2.77 12.80 15.07
CA VAL A 81 1.70 12.75 14.09
C VAL A 81 0.40 12.35 14.78
N SER A 82 -0.57 13.23 14.77
CA SER A 82 -1.96 12.94 15.13
C SER A 82 -2.73 12.41 13.92
N TYR A 83 -3.84 11.72 14.16
CA TYR A 83 -4.64 11.13 13.08
C TYR A 83 -6.12 11.48 13.27
N THR A 84 -6.73 11.98 12.21
CA THR A 84 -8.19 12.12 12.13
C THR A 84 -8.78 10.80 11.68
N LYS A 85 -9.67 10.22 12.51
CA LYS A 85 -10.30 8.92 12.25
C LYS A 85 -11.14 8.91 10.98
N VAL A 86 -11.06 7.82 10.26
CA VAL A 86 -11.89 7.53 9.10
C VAL A 86 -13.20 6.87 9.53
N ARG A 87 -14.27 7.28 8.87
CA ARG A 87 -15.56 6.56 8.84
C ARG A 87 -15.82 6.20 7.37
N PRO A 88 -15.57 4.94 6.97
CA PRO A 88 -15.75 4.54 5.58
C PRO A 88 -17.21 4.75 5.16
N LEU A 89 -17.39 5.47 4.07
CA LEU A 89 -18.67 5.64 3.39
C LEU A 89 -18.58 4.91 2.05
N SER A 90 -19.60 4.14 1.72
CA SER A 90 -19.70 3.49 0.42
C SER A 90 -20.81 4.13 -0.40
N SER A 91 -20.70 4.05 -1.73
CA SER A 91 -21.76 4.47 -2.64
C SER A 91 -22.00 3.42 -3.71
N TYR A 92 -23.25 3.20 -4.00
CA TYR A 92 -23.72 2.38 -5.12
C TYR A 92 -24.78 3.14 -5.89
N ARG A 93 -24.51 3.43 -7.16
CA ARG A 93 -25.42 4.20 -8.04
C ARG A 93 -25.92 5.49 -7.42
N GLY A 94 -25.02 6.26 -6.81
CA GLY A 94 -25.32 7.54 -6.17
C GLY A 94 -25.98 7.46 -4.78
N LYS A 95 -26.36 6.26 -4.30
CA LYS A 95 -26.89 6.08 -2.96
C LYS A 95 -25.76 5.73 -2.00
N THR A 96 -25.52 6.57 -1.01
CA THR A 96 -24.51 6.34 0.04
C THR A 96 -25.04 5.46 1.16
N PHE A 97 -24.14 4.63 1.74
CA PHE A 97 -24.45 3.74 2.85
C PHE A 97 -23.18 3.39 3.65
N ILE A 98 -23.35 2.91 4.87
CA ILE A 98 -22.28 2.42 5.75
C ILE A 98 -22.36 0.89 5.83
N PHE A 99 -21.36 0.20 5.29
CA PHE A 99 -21.29 -1.26 5.40
C PHE A 99 -20.70 -1.67 6.77
N PRO A 100 -21.24 -2.70 7.44
CA PRO A 100 -22.44 -3.47 7.13
C PRO A 100 -23.74 -2.90 7.74
N HIS A 101 -23.67 -1.69 8.36
CA HIS A 101 -24.75 -1.11 9.17
C HIS A 101 -26.06 -0.94 8.38
N ASP A 102 -25.96 -0.39 7.17
CA ASP A 102 -27.14 -0.07 6.34
C ASP A 102 -27.50 -1.18 5.34
N LEU A 103 -26.78 -2.32 5.38
CA LEU A 103 -26.93 -3.41 4.41
C LEU A 103 -28.35 -4.01 4.41
N ASN A 104 -29.03 -4.03 5.55
CA ASN A 104 -30.41 -4.53 5.68
C ASN A 104 -31.42 -3.76 4.83
N GLN A 105 -31.08 -2.57 4.34
CA GLN A 105 -31.91 -1.77 3.44
C GLN A 105 -31.64 -2.10 1.95
N MET A 106 -30.63 -2.92 1.67
CA MET A 106 -30.09 -3.12 0.32
C MET A 106 -30.22 -4.58 -0.14
N VAL A 107 -30.34 -5.54 0.77
CA VAL A 107 -30.39 -6.98 0.49
C VAL A 107 -31.54 -7.67 1.25
N SER A 108 -31.79 -8.95 0.94
CA SER A 108 -32.74 -9.75 1.68
C SER A 108 -32.34 -9.94 3.14
N GLU A 109 -33.33 -10.23 4.02
CA GLU A 109 -33.07 -10.54 5.42
C GLU A 109 -32.14 -11.76 5.58
N ALA A 110 -32.28 -12.75 4.68
CA ALA A 110 -31.44 -13.94 4.68
C ALA A 110 -29.96 -13.59 4.37
N ASP A 111 -29.70 -12.77 3.34
CA ASP A 111 -28.35 -12.34 2.95
C ASP A 111 -27.75 -11.39 3.97
N PHE A 112 -28.56 -10.53 4.61
CA PHE A 112 -28.12 -9.72 5.73
C PHE A 112 -27.65 -10.57 6.90
N LYS A 113 -28.43 -11.60 7.30
CA LYS A 113 -28.04 -12.55 8.35
C LYS A 113 -26.78 -13.32 7.97
N ALA A 114 -26.68 -13.79 6.73
CA ALA A 114 -25.51 -14.50 6.21
C ALA A 114 -24.25 -13.63 6.24
N THR A 115 -24.37 -12.35 5.86
CA THR A 115 -23.24 -11.40 5.93
C THR A 115 -22.80 -11.14 7.37
N LYS A 116 -23.73 -11.03 8.31
CA LYS A 116 -23.40 -10.91 9.74
C LYS A 116 -22.71 -12.17 10.27
N ALA A 117 -23.14 -13.35 9.86
CA ALA A 117 -22.49 -14.61 10.20
C ALA A 117 -21.06 -14.65 9.64
N PHE A 118 -20.86 -14.33 8.36
CA PHE A 118 -19.55 -14.22 7.73
C PHE A 118 -18.59 -13.31 8.54
N LEU A 119 -19.02 -12.10 8.90
CA LEU A 119 -18.20 -11.16 9.67
C LEU A 119 -17.93 -11.65 11.10
N SER A 120 -18.92 -12.28 11.74
CA SER A 120 -18.81 -12.86 13.08
C SER A 120 -17.84 -14.02 13.10
N ASP A 121 -17.98 -14.96 12.17
CA ASP A 121 -17.14 -16.15 12.07
C ASP A 121 -15.67 -15.78 11.81
N ILE A 122 -15.42 -14.83 10.90
CA ILE A 122 -14.07 -14.30 10.70
C ILE A 122 -13.48 -13.81 12.01
N ASN A 123 -14.22 -13.05 12.82
CA ASN A 123 -13.72 -12.50 14.07
C ASN A 123 -13.47 -13.58 15.15
N ALA A 124 -14.26 -14.64 15.17
CA ALA A 124 -14.21 -15.73 16.16
C ALA A 124 -13.24 -16.86 15.77
N MET A 125 -12.91 -17.00 14.49
CA MET A 125 -12.12 -18.11 13.94
C MET A 125 -10.72 -18.14 14.56
N ALA A 126 -10.20 -19.31 14.96
CA ALA A 126 -8.83 -19.48 15.40
C ALA A 126 -7.82 -19.19 14.29
N ASP A 127 -6.63 -18.68 14.65
CA ASP A 127 -5.61 -18.27 13.67
C ASP A 127 -5.15 -19.42 12.77
N GLU A 128 -5.06 -20.64 13.31
CA GLU A 128 -4.76 -21.86 12.55
C GLU A 128 -5.81 -22.13 11.46
N LYS A 129 -7.09 -21.96 11.81
CA LYS A 129 -8.18 -22.11 10.84
C LYS A 129 -8.14 -21.00 9.80
N VAL A 130 -7.80 -19.77 10.14
CA VAL A 130 -7.59 -18.67 9.18
C VAL A 130 -6.47 -19.03 8.21
N ARG A 131 -5.34 -19.59 8.69
CA ARG A 131 -4.24 -20.06 7.83
C ARG A 131 -4.68 -21.11 6.82
N SER A 132 -5.61 -22.00 7.16
CA SER A 132 -6.11 -23.02 6.23
C SER A 132 -6.84 -22.43 5.01
N TYR A 133 -7.18 -21.13 5.01
CA TYR A 133 -7.80 -20.42 3.90
C TYR A 133 -6.80 -19.54 3.10
N ASP A 134 -5.50 -19.64 3.36
CA ASP A 134 -4.50 -18.86 2.63
C ASP A 134 -4.48 -19.19 1.12
N ASP A 135 -4.77 -20.43 0.77
CA ASP A 135 -4.85 -20.90 -0.62
C ASP A 135 -6.29 -20.88 -1.20
N THR A 136 -7.24 -20.32 -0.51
CA THR A 136 -8.62 -20.12 -0.97
C THR A 136 -8.84 -18.67 -1.35
N ASP A 137 -9.41 -18.38 -2.51
CA ASP A 137 -9.79 -17.02 -2.84
C ASP A 137 -11.01 -16.54 -2.04
N LEU A 138 -11.08 -15.23 -1.81
CA LEU A 138 -12.10 -14.61 -0.96
C LEU A 138 -13.51 -14.77 -1.54
N LYS A 139 -13.67 -14.72 -2.87
CA LYS A 139 -14.99 -14.91 -3.51
C LYS A 139 -15.55 -16.32 -3.23
N THR A 140 -14.71 -17.34 -3.38
CA THR A 140 -15.07 -18.74 -3.08
C THR A 140 -15.43 -18.89 -1.61
N PHE A 141 -14.65 -18.34 -0.68
CA PHE A 141 -14.96 -18.38 0.75
C PHE A 141 -16.30 -17.69 1.08
N LEU A 142 -16.51 -16.47 0.57
CA LEU A 142 -17.76 -15.72 0.78
C LEU A 142 -18.98 -16.45 0.21
N SER A 143 -18.83 -17.15 -0.92
CA SER A 143 -19.89 -17.90 -1.59
C SER A 143 -20.44 -19.06 -0.73
N GLY A 144 -19.71 -19.47 0.30
CA GLY A 144 -20.18 -20.41 1.33
C GLY A 144 -21.22 -19.82 2.29
N TYR A 145 -21.34 -18.48 2.36
CA TYR A 145 -22.31 -17.76 3.20
C TYR A 145 -23.47 -17.18 2.40
N THR A 146 -23.16 -16.49 1.32
CA THR A 146 -24.18 -15.86 0.45
C THR A 146 -23.71 -15.82 -1.00
N LYS A 147 -24.67 -15.82 -1.93
CA LYS A 147 -24.45 -15.58 -3.37
C LYS A 147 -25.02 -14.25 -3.84
N ASP A 148 -25.52 -13.43 -2.90
CA ASP A 148 -26.07 -12.12 -3.24
C ASP A 148 -24.99 -11.24 -3.91
N PRO A 149 -25.24 -10.74 -5.13
CA PRO A 149 -24.23 -10.03 -5.91
C PRO A 149 -23.88 -8.67 -5.29
N PHE A 150 -24.79 -8.05 -4.53
CA PHE A 150 -24.52 -6.78 -3.87
C PHE A 150 -23.58 -6.97 -2.67
N VAL A 151 -23.78 -8.03 -1.87
CA VAL A 151 -22.85 -8.39 -0.78
C VAL A 151 -21.46 -8.68 -1.35
N HIS A 152 -21.38 -9.47 -2.44
CA HIS A 152 -20.11 -9.74 -3.12
C HIS A 152 -19.43 -8.47 -3.59
N ALA A 153 -20.16 -7.51 -4.16
CA ALA A 153 -19.61 -6.22 -4.58
C ALA A 153 -19.12 -5.37 -3.39
N CYS A 154 -19.82 -5.39 -2.26
CA CYS A 154 -19.38 -4.69 -1.04
C CYS A 154 -18.08 -5.30 -0.50
N ILE A 155 -17.96 -6.61 -0.40
CA ILE A 155 -16.76 -7.30 0.08
C ILE A 155 -15.61 -7.14 -0.91
N TRP A 156 -15.89 -7.20 -2.23
CA TRP A 156 -14.90 -6.85 -3.26
C TRP A 156 -14.33 -5.45 -3.05
N ASN A 157 -15.18 -4.45 -2.81
CA ASN A 157 -14.77 -3.06 -2.61
C ASN A 157 -13.82 -2.89 -1.40
N ILE A 158 -14.13 -3.57 -0.29
CA ILE A 158 -13.24 -3.60 0.89
C ILE A 158 -11.93 -4.29 0.54
N CYS A 159 -11.97 -5.42 -0.16
CA CYS A 159 -10.79 -6.18 -0.58
C CYS A 159 -9.89 -5.35 -1.49
N ALA A 160 -10.46 -4.67 -2.49
CA ALA A 160 -9.72 -3.79 -3.39
C ALA A 160 -9.04 -2.64 -2.65
N THR A 161 -9.69 -2.09 -1.62
CA THR A 161 -9.12 -1.03 -0.78
C THR A 161 -7.98 -1.55 0.11
N TYR A 162 -8.11 -2.77 0.66
CA TYR A 162 -7.12 -3.33 1.60
C TYR A 162 -5.91 -3.93 0.90
N LEU A 163 -6.15 -4.70 -0.17
CA LEU A 163 -5.14 -5.57 -0.77
C LEU A 163 -4.73 -5.13 -2.20
N CYS A 164 -5.39 -4.10 -2.76
CA CYS A 164 -5.29 -3.76 -4.19
C CYS A 164 -5.49 -4.99 -5.08
N LEU A 165 -6.46 -5.82 -4.75
CA LEU A 165 -6.79 -7.07 -5.44
C LEU A 165 -8.30 -7.26 -5.48
N PRO A 166 -8.83 -7.88 -6.54
CA PRO A 166 -10.22 -8.31 -6.55
C PRO A 166 -10.42 -9.56 -5.68
N SER A 167 -11.64 -9.77 -5.17
CA SER A 167 -11.96 -10.86 -4.26
C SER A 167 -11.70 -12.26 -4.85
N TRP A 168 -11.72 -12.43 -6.16
CA TRP A 168 -11.43 -13.71 -6.85
C TRP A 168 -9.93 -13.99 -7.06
N LEU A 169 -9.06 -13.05 -6.73
CA LEU A 169 -7.61 -13.22 -6.72
C LEU A 169 -7.01 -13.14 -5.31
N ALA A 170 -7.68 -12.44 -4.39
CA ALA A 170 -7.17 -12.22 -3.04
C ALA A 170 -7.32 -13.46 -2.18
N SER A 171 -6.32 -13.75 -1.34
CA SER A 171 -6.40 -14.80 -0.33
C SER A 171 -7.47 -14.47 0.71
N ALA A 172 -8.35 -15.42 0.99
CA ALA A 172 -9.35 -15.30 2.05
C ALA A 172 -8.68 -15.20 3.43
N GLY A 173 -7.64 -16.02 3.68
CA GLY A 173 -6.90 -15.98 4.95
C GLY A 173 -6.28 -14.61 5.22
N GLU A 174 -5.65 -14.01 4.21
CA GLU A 174 -5.04 -12.69 4.37
C GLU A 174 -6.08 -11.58 4.54
N PHE A 175 -7.17 -11.62 3.77
CA PHE A 175 -8.29 -10.69 3.96
C PHE A 175 -8.87 -10.78 5.37
N MET A 176 -9.06 -11.99 5.90
CA MET A 176 -9.54 -12.21 7.27
C MET A 176 -8.60 -11.61 8.30
N ARG A 177 -7.28 -11.79 8.16
CA ARG A 177 -6.28 -11.18 9.06
C ARG A 177 -6.40 -9.66 9.05
N CYS A 178 -6.45 -9.04 7.88
CA CYS A 178 -6.61 -7.60 7.73
C CYS A 178 -7.92 -7.09 8.35
N LEU A 179 -9.03 -7.74 8.03
CA LEU A 179 -10.35 -7.35 8.55
C LEU A 179 -10.43 -7.44 10.07
N ARG A 180 -9.84 -8.49 10.67
CA ARG A 180 -9.80 -8.67 12.13
C ARG A 180 -8.95 -7.59 12.82
N MET A 181 -7.81 -7.24 12.25
CA MET A 181 -6.94 -6.19 12.78
C MET A 181 -7.66 -4.83 12.78
N GLU A 182 -8.33 -4.50 11.67
CA GLU A 182 -9.12 -3.28 11.57
C GLU A 182 -10.31 -3.26 12.55
N ALA A 183 -11.08 -4.36 12.62
CA ALA A 183 -12.25 -4.47 13.50
C ALA A 183 -11.89 -4.34 14.98
N ARG A 184 -10.74 -4.86 15.41
CA ARG A 184 -10.25 -4.78 16.80
C ARG A 184 -9.72 -3.38 17.15
N SER A 185 -9.05 -2.74 16.22
CA SER A 185 -8.40 -1.44 16.46
C SER A 185 -9.36 -0.27 16.35
N ARG A 186 -10.17 -0.23 15.28
CA ARG A 186 -11.10 0.87 14.93
C ARG A 186 -10.42 2.25 14.98
N SER A 187 -9.16 2.32 14.56
CA SER A 187 -8.34 3.53 14.68
C SER A 187 -7.72 3.99 13.37
N SER A 188 -8.12 3.41 12.23
CA SER A 188 -7.64 3.85 10.93
C SER A 188 -7.97 5.31 10.69
N GLY A 189 -7.03 6.05 10.11
CA GLY A 189 -7.14 7.49 9.98
C GLY A 189 -6.19 8.10 8.96
N TYR A 190 -6.35 9.38 8.76
CA TYR A 190 -5.47 10.19 7.92
C TYR A 190 -4.53 11.04 8.80
N PRO A 191 -3.22 11.09 8.51
CA PRO A 191 -2.24 11.79 9.32
C PRO A 191 -2.35 13.32 9.15
N GLU A 192 -2.23 14.05 10.26
CA GLU A 192 -2.12 15.52 10.22
C GLU A 192 -0.84 15.91 9.47
N GLY A 193 -0.96 16.82 8.51
CA GLY A 193 0.13 17.25 7.64
C GLY A 193 0.41 16.32 6.45
N GLY A 194 -0.44 15.29 6.20
CA GLY A 194 -0.30 14.34 5.10
C GLY A 194 0.69 13.22 5.38
N CYS A 195 0.85 12.33 4.42
CA CYS A 195 1.72 11.15 4.55
C CYS A 195 3.20 11.49 4.77
N ALA A 196 3.67 12.63 4.25
CA ALA A 196 5.02 13.13 4.48
C ALA A 196 5.36 13.31 5.97
N ALA A 197 4.38 13.61 6.83
CA ALA A 197 4.61 13.76 8.26
C ALA A 197 5.13 12.46 8.90
N ILE A 198 4.62 11.31 8.45
CA ILE A 198 5.10 9.99 8.89
C ILE A 198 6.52 9.74 8.40
N VAL A 199 6.74 9.94 7.09
CA VAL A 199 8.05 9.75 6.44
C VAL A 199 9.12 10.59 7.11
N ASN A 200 8.84 11.89 7.33
CA ASN A 200 9.75 12.82 7.98
C ASN A 200 10.05 12.43 9.43
N THR A 201 9.06 11.91 10.17
CA THR A 201 9.26 11.44 11.54
C THR A 201 10.26 10.29 11.58
N LEU A 202 10.12 9.30 10.71
CA LEU A 202 11.03 8.16 10.63
C LEU A 202 12.44 8.59 10.19
N ALA A 203 12.55 9.42 9.14
CA ALA A 203 13.81 9.92 8.63
C ALA A 203 14.57 10.76 9.68
N THR A 204 13.87 11.66 10.38
CA THR A 204 14.43 12.44 11.49
C THR A 204 14.94 11.54 12.61
N GLY A 205 14.20 10.47 12.92
CA GLY A 205 14.62 9.47 13.90
C GLY A 205 15.90 8.75 13.50
N ILE A 206 16.03 8.34 12.23
CA ILE A 206 17.26 7.71 11.70
C ILE A 206 18.46 8.63 11.90
N LEU A 207 18.33 9.90 11.49
CA LEU A 207 19.40 10.89 11.63
C LEU A 207 19.76 11.17 13.11
N ARG A 208 18.73 11.27 13.98
CA ARG A 208 18.90 11.46 15.42
C ARG A 208 19.74 10.36 16.06
N TYR A 209 19.58 9.11 15.60
CA TYR A 209 20.35 7.97 16.11
C TYR A 209 21.64 7.69 15.33
N GLY A 210 22.13 8.67 14.55
CA GLY A 210 23.42 8.60 13.86
C GLY A 210 23.42 7.84 12.54
N GLY A 211 22.26 7.41 12.05
CA GLY A 211 22.14 6.84 10.70
C GLY A 211 22.36 7.91 9.63
N GLN A 212 22.79 7.49 8.45
CA GLN A 212 23.02 8.34 7.29
C GLN A 212 21.99 8.04 6.21
N ILE A 213 21.54 9.06 5.48
CA ILE A 213 20.58 8.94 4.38
C ILE A 213 21.17 9.66 3.16
N ILE A 214 21.23 8.96 2.03
CA ILE A 214 21.58 9.52 0.72
C ILE A 214 20.37 9.38 -0.19
N THR A 215 19.93 10.48 -0.80
CA THR A 215 18.83 10.53 -1.77
C THR A 215 19.35 10.91 -3.16
N GLY A 216 18.60 10.54 -4.21
CA GLY A 216 18.98 10.82 -5.60
C GLY A 216 20.12 9.94 -6.10
N LEU A 217 20.37 8.81 -5.44
CA LEU A 217 21.42 7.85 -5.78
C LEU A 217 20.81 6.45 -5.90
N ALA A 218 20.82 5.88 -7.10
CA ALA A 218 20.41 4.50 -7.31
C ALA A 218 21.54 3.54 -6.87
N VAL A 219 21.13 2.40 -6.31
CA VAL A 219 22.03 1.26 -6.16
C VAL A 219 22.04 0.52 -7.49
N ASP A 220 23.23 0.30 -8.03
CA ASP A 220 23.44 -0.35 -9.32
C ASP A 220 23.70 -1.85 -9.14
N GLN A 221 24.40 -2.25 -8.06
CA GLN A 221 24.75 -3.64 -7.81
C GLN A 221 24.93 -3.93 -6.32
N ILE A 222 24.61 -5.16 -5.92
CA ILE A 222 24.99 -5.77 -4.64
C ILE A 222 26.09 -6.80 -4.92
N GLU A 223 27.27 -6.57 -4.38
CA GLU A 223 28.41 -7.47 -4.59
C GLU A 223 28.34 -8.67 -3.65
N VAL A 224 28.57 -9.86 -4.20
CA VAL A 224 28.57 -11.13 -3.49
C VAL A 224 29.93 -11.80 -3.59
N GLN A 225 30.45 -12.30 -2.47
CA GLN A 225 31.67 -13.07 -2.42
C GLN A 225 31.45 -14.31 -1.53
N ALA A 226 31.79 -15.48 -2.04
CA ALA A 226 31.67 -16.75 -1.30
C ALA A 226 30.29 -16.96 -0.62
N GLY A 227 29.19 -16.64 -1.33
CA GLY A 227 27.81 -16.82 -0.83
C GLY A 227 27.33 -15.77 0.18
N SER A 228 28.10 -14.70 0.39
CA SER A 228 27.76 -13.61 1.32
C SER A 228 27.80 -12.27 0.61
N VAL A 229 26.94 -11.34 1.01
CA VAL A 229 27.01 -9.94 0.53
C VAL A 229 28.20 -9.24 1.16
N THR A 230 28.87 -8.34 0.41
CA THR A 230 30.06 -7.62 0.87
C THR A 230 29.96 -6.12 0.72
N SER A 231 29.25 -5.64 -0.26
CA SER A 231 29.16 -4.22 -0.61
C SER A 231 27.97 -3.91 -1.52
N VAL A 232 27.73 -2.62 -1.66
CA VAL A 232 26.76 -2.04 -2.59
C VAL A 232 27.52 -1.06 -3.48
N VAL A 233 27.33 -1.16 -4.78
CA VAL A 233 27.80 -0.19 -5.77
C VAL A 233 26.68 0.79 -6.06
N ALA A 234 26.93 2.08 -5.94
CA ALA A 234 25.97 3.13 -6.26
C ALA A 234 26.70 4.31 -6.91
N GLY A 235 26.44 4.51 -8.20
CA GLY A 235 27.23 5.41 -9.05
C GLY A 235 28.71 5.00 -9.09
N GLU A 236 29.62 5.94 -8.83
CA GLU A 236 31.06 5.67 -8.84
C GLU A 236 31.62 5.19 -7.48
N LYS A 237 30.74 4.93 -6.49
CA LYS A 237 31.16 4.60 -5.12
C LYS A 237 30.79 3.19 -4.72
N ILE A 238 31.67 2.60 -3.91
CA ILE A 238 31.44 1.30 -3.28
C ILE A 238 31.29 1.54 -1.78
N TYR A 239 30.15 1.07 -1.22
CA TYR A 239 29.85 1.12 0.20
C TYR A 239 29.88 -0.31 0.75
N ARG A 240 30.72 -0.58 1.75
CA ARG A 240 30.89 -1.93 2.31
C ARG A 240 30.02 -2.16 3.52
N ALA A 241 29.34 -3.30 3.54
CA ALA A 241 28.59 -3.80 4.68
C ALA A 241 28.47 -5.32 4.60
N SER A 242 28.38 -5.98 5.76
CA SER A 242 28.10 -7.42 5.85
C SER A 242 26.61 -7.74 6.01
N MET A 243 25.77 -6.71 6.13
CA MET A 243 24.32 -6.81 6.16
C MET A 243 23.73 -5.80 5.19
N ILE A 244 22.90 -6.28 4.28
CA ILE A 244 22.15 -5.47 3.32
C ILE A 244 20.68 -5.78 3.46
N VAL A 245 19.87 -4.75 3.70
CA VAL A 245 18.41 -4.84 3.83
C VAL A 245 17.80 -4.15 2.62
N SER A 246 17.26 -4.92 1.69
CA SER A 246 16.59 -4.38 0.51
C SER A 246 15.11 -4.13 0.79
N ASN A 247 14.69 -2.89 0.57
CA ASN A 247 13.28 -2.48 0.47
C ASN A 247 12.93 -2.11 -0.99
N ALA A 248 13.72 -2.55 -1.94
CA ALA A 248 13.40 -2.52 -3.36
C ALA A 248 12.55 -3.74 -3.72
N ASP A 249 11.96 -3.69 -4.92
CA ASP A 249 11.26 -4.82 -5.52
C ASP A 249 12.12 -6.11 -5.43
N ILE A 250 11.51 -7.22 -4.96
CA ILE A 250 12.22 -8.50 -4.79
C ILE A 250 12.78 -9.03 -6.12
N LYS A 251 12.05 -8.90 -7.23
CA LYS A 251 12.52 -9.32 -8.55
C LYS A 251 13.72 -8.46 -8.97
N ASN A 252 13.63 -7.15 -8.78
CA ASN A 252 14.75 -6.25 -9.06
C ASN A 252 15.96 -6.57 -8.17
N THR A 253 15.75 -6.84 -6.89
CA THR A 253 16.83 -7.20 -5.96
C THR A 253 17.53 -8.49 -6.38
N VAL A 254 16.76 -9.55 -6.65
CA VAL A 254 17.32 -10.87 -6.94
C VAL A 254 17.89 -10.96 -8.36
N ILE A 255 17.18 -10.40 -9.35
CA ILE A 255 17.53 -10.59 -10.76
C ILE A 255 18.52 -9.53 -11.26
N ASN A 256 18.35 -8.27 -10.86
CA ASN A 256 19.12 -7.18 -11.43
C ASN A 256 20.25 -6.69 -10.50
N LEU A 257 19.94 -6.48 -9.20
CA LEU A 257 20.95 -5.92 -8.28
C LEU A 257 21.99 -6.95 -7.85
N VAL A 258 21.58 -8.20 -7.64
CA VAL A 258 22.48 -9.27 -7.22
C VAL A 258 22.95 -10.11 -8.41
N GLY A 259 22.02 -10.55 -9.25
CA GLY A 259 22.24 -11.51 -10.32
C GLY A 259 21.71 -12.91 -9.96
N PRO A 260 20.93 -13.56 -10.87
CA PRO A 260 20.29 -14.83 -10.61
C PRO A 260 21.28 -15.97 -10.40
N GLU A 261 22.52 -15.85 -10.90
CA GLU A 261 23.60 -16.85 -10.77
C GLU A 261 24.08 -17.05 -9.33
N HIS A 262 23.78 -16.09 -8.44
CA HIS A 262 24.14 -16.18 -7.02
C HIS A 262 23.10 -16.90 -6.15
N PHE A 263 21.96 -17.32 -6.74
CA PHE A 263 20.87 -17.97 -6.03
C PHE A 263 20.58 -19.38 -6.57
N PRO A 264 20.00 -20.26 -5.73
CA PRO A 264 19.46 -21.53 -6.24
C PRO A 264 18.43 -21.31 -7.35
N VAL A 265 18.43 -22.17 -8.36
CA VAL A 265 17.53 -22.05 -9.53
C VAL A 265 16.06 -22.06 -9.12
N GLU A 266 15.72 -22.87 -8.12
CA GLU A 266 14.36 -22.95 -7.56
C GLU A 266 13.91 -21.63 -6.93
N TYR A 267 14.81 -20.94 -6.22
CA TYR A 267 14.52 -19.64 -5.62
C TYR A 267 14.32 -18.56 -6.70
N VAL A 268 15.17 -18.56 -7.73
CA VAL A 268 15.00 -17.65 -8.89
C VAL A 268 13.68 -17.91 -9.60
N GLY A 269 13.34 -19.19 -9.81
CA GLY A 269 12.06 -19.61 -10.38
C GLY A 269 10.86 -19.14 -9.56
N PHE A 270 10.91 -19.31 -8.23
CA PHE A 270 9.92 -18.82 -7.30
C PHE A 270 9.75 -17.29 -7.40
N VAL A 271 10.84 -16.51 -7.33
CA VAL A 271 10.82 -15.05 -7.41
C VAL A 271 10.25 -14.57 -8.74
N ARG A 272 10.64 -15.17 -9.87
CA ARG A 272 10.09 -14.84 -11.19
C ARG A 272 8.59 -15.12 -11.30
N GLY A 273 8.11 -16.17 -10.65
CA GLY A 273 6.71 -16.60 -10.64
C GLY A 273 5.78 -15.71 -9.80
N LEU A 274 6.31 -14.90 -8.89
CA LEU A 274 5.51 -14.01 -8.05
C LEU A 274 4.67 -13.03 -8.87
N LYS A 275 3.43 -12.82 -8.46
CA LYS A 275 2.49 -11.89 -9.10
C LYS A 275 2.31 -10.65 -8.23
N TYR A 276 2.28 -9.49 -8.88
CA TYR A 276 2.03 -8.22 -8.20
C TYR A 276 0.54 -7.99 -7.94
N SER A 277 0.23 -7.12 -6.99
CA SER A 277 -1.11 -6.57 -6.81
C SER A 277 -1.52 -5.70 -8.02
N TRP A 278 -2.79 -5.38 -8.11
CA TRP A 278 -3.26 -4.44 -9.12
C TRP A 278 -2.65 -3.06 -8.93
N CYS A 279 -2.73 -2.23 -9.96
CA CYS A 279 -2.34 -0.82 -9.96
C CYS A 279 -3.57 0.09 -9.85
N GLY A 280 -3.36 1.39 -10.03
CA GLY A 280 -4.44 2.35 -10.21
C GLY A 280 -3.92 3.70 -10.67
N PRO A 281 -4.55 4.33 -11.67
CA PRO A 281 -4.33 5.74 -11.92
C PRO A 281 -4.73 6.55 -10.69
N VAL A 282 -4.04 7.65 -10.45
CA VAL A 282 -4.35 8.56 -9.36
C VAL A 282 -4.61 9.94 -9.92
N ILE A 283 -5.69 10.56 -9.49
CA ILE A 283 -6.02 11.96 -9.79
C ILE A 283 -6.08 12.74 -8.50
N ARG A 284 -5.51 13.93 -8.52
CA ARG A 284 -5.52 14.90 -7.44
C ARG A 284 -6.04 16.22 -7.98
N VAL A 285 -7.07 16.76 -7.34
CA VAL A 285 -7.73 17.99 -7.75
C VAL A 285 -7.63 18.99 -6.63
N ALA A 286 -7.06 20.17 -6.91
CA ALA A 286 -7.11 21.30 -6.01
C ALA A 286 -8.28 22.22 -6.39
N LEU A 287 -9.06 22.59 -5.39
CA LEU A 287 -10.23 23.44 -5.54
C LEU A 287 -10.01 24.79 -4.84
N ASP A 288 -10.54 25.85 -5.42
CA ASP A 288 -10.46 27.21 -4.89
C ASP A 288 -11.39 27.43 -3.70
N THR A 289 -12.37 26.53 -3.50
CA THR A 289 -13.32 26.55 -2.37
C THR A 289 -13.67 25.10 -1.95
N PRO A 290 -14.07 24.87 -0.68
CA PRO A 290 -14.62 23.58 -0.26
C PRO A 290 -15.98 23.32 -0.90
N LEU A 291 -16.11 22.19 -1.61
CA LEU A 291 -17.36 21.77 -2.27
C LEU A 291 -18.06 20.61 -1.55
N THR A 292 -17.38 19.93 -0.63
CA THR A 292 -17.94 18.76 0.04
C THR A 292 -17.33 18.54 1.42
N ASP A 293 -18.13 17.98 2.34
CA ASP A 293 -17.69 17.55 3.67
C ASP A 293 -17.31 16.05 3.72
N ILE A 294 -17.43 15.34 2.59
CA ILE A 294 -17.00 13.95 2.51
C ILE A 294 -15.52 13.87 2.84
N LYS A 295 -15.15 12.92 3.72
CA LYS A 295 -13.76 12.66 4.06
C LYS A 295 -13.17 11.53 3.23
N MET A 296 -13.94 10.42 3.12
CA MET A 296 -13.58 9.23 2.37
C MET A 296 -14.84 8.60 1.80
N LEU A 297 -14.76 8.16 0.56
CA LEU A 297 -15.85 7.46 -0.13
C LEU A 297 -15.26 6.37 -1.01
N THR A 298 -15.86 5.18 -0.96
CA THR A 298 -15.65 4.12 -1.95
C THR A 298 -16.90 3.99 -2.80
N GLN A 299 -16.74 4.10 -4.12
CA GLN A 299 -17.86 4.06 -5.06
C GLN A 299 -17.74 2.84 -5.97
N PHE A 300 -18.85 2.17 -6.24
CA PHE A 300 -18.96 1.15 -7.30
C PHE A 300 -20.31 1.25 -8.02
N GLY A 301 -20.27 1.14 -9.36
CA GLY A 301 -21.46 1.35 -10.22
C GLY A 301 -22.20 0.07 -10.57
N THR A 302 -21.62 -1.11 -10.33
CA THR A 302 -22.16 -2.41 -10.71
C THR A 302 -21.91 -3.47 -9.64
N THR A 303 -22.79 -4.48 -9.59
CA THR A 303 -22.57 -5.70 -8.80
C THR A 303 -21.87 -6.80 -9.58
N ASP A 304 -21.83 -6.71 -10.93
CA ASP A 304 -21.03 -7.58 -11.80
C ASP A 304 -19.60 -7.06 -11.92
N GLN A 305 -18.79 -7.30 -10.89
CA GLN A 305 -17.41 -6.80 -10.84
C GLN A 305 -16.50 -7.53 -11.82
N GLU A 306 -16.65 -8.83 -12.00
CA GLU A 306 -15.82 -9.59 -12.95
C GLU A 306 -16.04 -9.12 -14.39
N GLY A 307 -17.30 -9.06 -14.84
CA GLY A 307 -17.64 -8.57 -16.16
C GLY A 307 -17.25 -7.10 -16.37
N TYR A 308 -17.31 -6.28 -15.31
CA TYR A 308 -16.83 -4.89 -15.35
C TYR A 308 -15.33 -4.84 -15.70
N TYR A 309 -14.46 -5.58 -15.00
CA TYR A 309 -13.02 -5.57 -15.25
C TYR A 309 -12.62 -6.29 -16.52
N GLU A 310 -13.36 -7.33 -16.92
CA GLU A 310 -13.15 -7.97 -18.23
C GLU A 310 -13.40 -6.99 -19.38
N ARG A 311 -14.46 -6.19 -19.31
CA ARG A 311 -14.74 -5.15 -20.31
C ARG A 311 -13.69 -4.04 -20.29
N LEU A 312 -13.31 -3.59 -19.10
CA LEU A 312 -12.31 -2.54 -18.91
C LEU A 312 -10.94 -2.94 -19.48
N SER A 313 -10.50 -4.18 -19.27
CA SER A 313 -9.24 -4.70 -19.82
C SER A 313 -9.23 -4.75 -21.35
N LYS A 314 -10.42 -4.81 -21.97
CA LYS A 314 -10.63 -4.77 -23.42
C LYS A 314 -10.86 -3.36 -23.97
N GLY A 315 -10.68 -2.31 -23.15
CA GLY A 315 -10.84 -0.90 -23.52
C GLY A 315 -12.27 -0.38 -23.50
N SER A 316 -13.24 -1.17 -23.03
CA SER A 316 -14.61 -0.68 -22.84
C SER A 316 -14.74 0.03 -21.50
N ILE A 317 -14.61 1.35 -21.50
CA ILE A 317 -14.67 2.17 -20.29
C ILE A 317 -16.13 2.33 -19.86
N PRO A 318 -16.51 1.89 -18.65
CA PRO A 318 -17.88 2.05 -18.16
C PRO A 318 -18.19 3.51 -17.80
N PRO A 319 -19.48 3.91 -17.82
CA PRO A 319 -19.90 5.29 -17.53
C PRO A 319 -19.70 5.70 -16.06
N GLU A 320 -19.51 4.73 -15.17
CA GLU A 320 -19.15 4.94 -13.77
C GLU A 320 -18.01 4.01 -13.38
N LEU A 321 -16.91 4.61 -12.95
CA LEU A 321 -15.75 3.86 -12.50
C LEU A 321 -15.84 3.54 -11.00
N ASN A 322 -15.28 2.40 -10.61
CA ASN A 322 -15.06 2.09 -9.22
C ASN A 322 -13.98 3.04 -8.69
N LEU A 323 -14.29 3.83 -7.67
CA LEU A 323 -13.38 4.84 -7.14
C LEU A 323 -13.13 4.66 -5.64
N PHE A 324 -11.90 4.89 -5.25
CA PHE A 324 -11.49 5.17 -3.89
C PHE A 324 -11.14 6.65 -3.79
N ILE A 325 -11.96 7.43 -3.07
CA ILE A 325 -11.87 8.89 -2.95
C ILE A 325 -11.50 9.22 -1.51
N VAL A 326 -10.48 10.03 -1.34
CA VAL A 326 -10.07 10.64 -0.06
C VAL A 326 -9.96 12.14 -0.27
N ILE A 327 -10.47 12.91 0.67
CA ILE A 327 -10.35 14.37 0.65
C ILE A 327 -9.43 14.79 1.80
N PRO A 328 -8.11 14.84 1.57
CA PRO A 328 -7.09 15.07 2.59
C PRO A 328 -7.35 16.33 3.42
N SER A 329 -7.77 17.42 2.81
CA SER A 329 -8.03 18.68 3.48
C SER A 329 -9.21 18.63 4.46
N ASN A 330 -10.15 17.69 4.29
CA ASN A 330 -11.26 17.47 5.23
C ASN A 330 -10.82 16.66 6.47
N PHE A 331 -9.66 16.00 6.40
CA PHE A 331 -9.02 15.32 7.53
C PHE A 331 -8.01 16.21 8.23
N SER A 332 -7.18 16.90 7.47
CA SER A 332 -6.05 17.71 7.87
C SER A 332 -6.09 19.05 7.11
N PRO A 333 -6.66 20.10 7.70
CA PRO A 333 -6.74 21.40 7.01
C PRO A 333 -5.39 21.98 6.60
N SER A 334 -4.31 21.57 7.27
CA SER A 334 -2.94 22.04 6.99
C SER A 334 -2.35 21.53 5.65
N VAL A 335 -3.03 20.61 4.94
CA VAL A 335 -2.59 20.13 3.63
C VAL A 335 -3.08 20.98 2.46
N ALA A 336 -3.96 21.95 2.72
CA ALA A 336 -4.45 22.90 1.72
C ALA A 336 -4.34 24.33 2.24
N PRO A 337 -4.18 25.33 1.37
CA PRO A 337 -4.33 26.73 1.77
C PRO A 337 -5.71 27.00 2.36
N GLN A 338 -5.80 27.99 3.25
CA GLN A 338 -7.06 28.35 3.91
C GLN A 338 -8.17 28.64 2.88
N GLY A 339 -9.35 28.05 3.11
CA GLY A 339 -10.51 28.20 2.23
C GLY A 339 -10.45 27.38 0.94
N ARG A 340 -9.45 26.51 0.78
CA ARG A 340 -9.29 25.63 -0.39
C ARG A 340 -9.48 24.17 -0.02
N GLN A 341 -9.69 23.32 -1.03
CA GLN A 341 -9.88 21.88 -0.82
C GLN A 341 -8.99 21.04 -1.75
N LEU A 342 -8.48 19.93 -1.24
CA LEU A 342 -7.71 18.93 -1.99
C LEU A 342 -8.49 17.63 -2.03
N VAL A 343 -8.76 17.13 -3.22
CA VAL A 343 -9.42 15.85 -3.48
C VAL A 343 -8.43 14.89 -4.12
N CYS A 344 -8.32 13.67 -3.62
CA CYS A 344 -7.49 12.61 -4.20
C CYS A 344 -8.38 11.40 -4.50
N MET A 345 -8.18 10.76 -5.65
CA MET A 345 -8.89 9.53 -5.99
C MET A 345 -8.02 8.56 -6.78
N SER A 346 -8.36 7.28 -6.68
CA SER A 346 -7.79 6.20 -7.49
C SER A 346 -8.89 5.22 -7.90
N SER A 347 -8.64 4.51 -8.98
CA SER A 347 -9.49 3.39 -9.43
C SER A 347 -8.63 2.13 -9.52
N PRO A 348 -9.02 1.01 -8.88
CA PRO A 348 -8.26 -0.23 -8.99
C PRO A 348 -8.34 -0.77 -10.41
N MET A 349 -7.17 -1.10 -10.99
CA MET A 349 -7.03 -1.57 -12.36
C MET A 349 -6.13 -2.80 -12.44
N PRO A 350 -6.48 -3.81 -13.26
CA PRO A 350 -5.57 -4.89 -13.59
C PRO A 350 -4.25 -4.35 -14.17
N LEU A 351 -3.13 -4.99 -13.86
CA LEU A 351 -1.82 -4.61 -14.42
C LEU A 351 -1.76 -4.76 -15.95
N GLU A 352 -2.60 -5.61 -16.50
CA GLU A 352 -2.73 -5.85 -17.93
C GLU A 352 -3.50 -4.75 -18.68
N THR A 353 -4.08 -3.78 -17.95
CA THR A 353 -4.82 -2.67 -18.58
C THR A 353 -3.87 -1.85 -19.46
N PRO A 354 -4.15 -1.72 -20.77
CA PRO A 354 -3.28 -1.00 -21.68
C PRO A 354 -3.10 0.47 -21.30
N ARG A 355 -1.86 0.95 -21.38
CA ARG A 355 -1.51 2.35 -20.99
C ARG A 355 -2.20 3.39 -21.85
N GLU A 356 -2.54 3.07 -23.09
CA GLU A 356 -3.24 3.93 -24.04
C GLU A 356 -4.64 4.34 -23.57
N TYR A 357 -5.26 3.57 -22.68
CA TYR A 357 -6.57 3.93 -22.11
C TYR A 357 -6.47 4.90 -20.93
N SER A 358 -5.27 5.24 -20.47
CA SER A 358 -5.08 6.05 -19.27
C SER A 358 -5.82 7.38 -19.31
N GLU A 359 -5.77 8.11 -20.42
CA GLU A 359 -6.43 9.43 -20.53
C GLU A 359 -7.95 9.29 -20.46
N ALA A 360 -8.53 8.37 -21.23
CA ALA A 360 -9.97 8.14 -21.23
C ALA A 360 -10.49 7.62 -19.88
N ILE A 361 -9.71 6.78 -19.20
CA ILE A 361 -10.04 6.32 -17.85
C ILE A 361 -9.99 7.48 -16.86
N MET A 362 -8.97 8.33 -16.91
CA MET A 362 -8.87 9.49 -16.02
C MET A 362 -9.99 10.50 -16.24
N GLU A 363 -10.42 10.71 -17.47
CA GLU A 363 -11.58 11.56 -17.75
C GLU A 363 -12.87 10.96 -17.17
N ALA A 364 -13.11 9.67 -17.37
CA ALA A 364 -14.25 8.96 -16.77
C ALA A 364 -14.21 8.93 -15.22
N MET A 365 -13.01 8.96 -14.62
CA MET A 365 -12.86 9.13 -13.17
C MET A 365 -13.32 10.52 -12.73
N LEU A 366 -12.96 11.58 -13.46
CA LEU A 366 -13.40 12.95 -13.17
C LEU A 366 -14.90 13.10 -13.33
N ASP A 367 -15.49 12.55 -14.39
CA ASP A 367 -16.95 12.54 -14.60
C ASP A 367 -17.68 11.81 -13.47
N THR A 368 -17.10 10.68 -13.00
CA THR A 368 -17.66 9.96 -11.87
C THR A 368 -17.54 10.76 -10.58
N LEU A 369 -16.39 11.41 -10.33
CA LEU A 369 -16.19 12.25 -9.15
C LEU A 369 -17.14 13.43 -9.08
N GLU A 370 -17.44 14.07 -10.21
CA GLU A 370 -18.32 15.25 -10.25
C GLU A 370 -19.75 14.97 -9.75
N LYS A 371 -20.19 13.69 -9.80
CA LYS A 371 -21.46 13.28 -9.19
C LYS A 371 -21.48 13.38 -7.66
N TYR A 372 -20.31 13.34 -7.03
CA TYR A 372 -20.13 13.42 -5.56
C TYR A 372 -19.58 14.76 -5.09
N VAL A 373 -18.96 15.50 -6.00
CA VAL A 373 -18.42 16.84 -5.78
C VAL A 373 -18.98 17.75 -6.88
N PRO A 374 -20.24 18.21 -6.77
CA PRO A 374 -20.87 19.06 -7.77
C PRO A 374 -20.06 20.34 -8.01
N HIS A 375 -20.05 20.83 -9.26
CA HIS A 375 -19.28 22.00 -9.69
C HIS A 375 -17.75 21.82 -9.60
N LEU A 376 -17.26 20.57 -9.54
CA LEU A 376 -15.83 20.24 -9.45
C LEU A 376 -15.01 21.00 -10.48
N ARG A 377 -15.43 20.93 -11.77
CA ARG A 377 -14.68 21.52 -12.88
C ARG A 377 -14.64 23.04 -12.84
N GLU A 378 -15.72 23.68 -12.39
CA GLU A 378 -15.84 25.15 -12.27
C GLU A 378 -14.88 25.72 -11.22
N HIS A 379 -14.65 24.96 -10.14
CA HIS A 379 -13.82 25.36 -9.00
C HIS A 379 -12.41 24.75 -9.02
N THR A 380 -12.03 24.07 -10.11
CA THR A 380 -10.71 23.44 -10.23
C THR A 380 -9.62 24.47 -10.50
N LEU A 381 -8.65 24.57 -9.56
CA LEU A 381 -7.42 25.32 -9.77
C LEU A 381 -6.42 24.58 -10.64
N TRP A 382 -6.24 23.28 -10.36
CA TRP A 382 -5.39 22.39 -11.15
C TRP A 382 -5.76 20.92 -10.91
N VAL A 383 -5.42 20.11 -11.90
CA VAL A 383 -5.45 18.64 -11.81
C VAL A 383 -4.02 18.11 -11.91
N SER A 384 -3.67 17.16 -11.09
CA SER A 384 -2.42 16.40 -11.16
C SER A 384 -2.74 14.92 -11.30
N THR A 385 -2.22 14.31 -12.35
CA THR A 385 -2.51 12.92 -12.71
C THR A 385 -1.29 12.03 -12.57
N MET A 386 -1.53 10.78 -12.23
CA MET A 386 -0.58 9.69 -12.36
C MET A 386 -1.29 8.58 -13.16
N PRO A 387 -0.82 8.28 -14.38
CA PRO A 387 -1.47 7.31 -15.25
C PRO A 387 -1.35 5.88 -14.70
N ILE A 388 -2.03 4.94 -15.33
CA ILE A 388 -1.85 3.50 -15.10
C ILE A 388 -0.35 3.19 -15.20
N HIS A 389 0.16 2.37 -14.28
CA HIS A 389 1.59 2.07 -14.11
C HIS A 389 2.50 3.27 -13.77
N GLY A 390 1.93 4.44 -13.47
CA GLY A 390 2.74 5.63 -13.14
C GLY A 390 3.66 5.45 -11.91
N LEU A 391 3.28 4.57 -10.98
CA LEU A 391 4.10 4.19 -9.82
C LEU A 391 5.38 3.44 -10.18
N ASP A 392 5.47 2.85 -11.38
CA ASP A 392 6.64 2.07 -11.81
C ASP A 392 7.94 2.86 -11.75
N ARG A 393 7.91 4.14 -12.10
CA ARG A 393 9.07 5.04 -12.01
C ARG A 393 9.58 5.24 -10.59
N ILE A 394 8.69 5.12 -9.59
CA ILE A 394 8.97 5.40 -8.18
C ILE A 394 9.33 4.13 -7.45
N ALA A 395 8.49 3.11 -7.52
CA ALA A 395 8.61 1.88 -6.77
C ALA A 395 9.09 0.69 -7.60
N GLY A 396 8.96 0.74 -8.93
CA GLY A 396 9.09 -0.44 -9.79
C GLY A 396 7.81 -1.27 -9.78
N GLU A 397 7.93 -2.58 -9.91
CA GLU A 397 6.82 -3.54 -9.73
C GLU A 397 5.69 -3.37 -10.77
N ASN A 398 6.03 -2.90 -11.98
CA ASN A 398 5.05 -2.54 -13.02
C ASN A 398 3.98 -1.54 -12.56
N GLY A 399 4.27 -0.77 -11.51
CA GLY A 399 3.34 0.19 -10.94
C GLY A 399 2.30 -0.39 -9.99
N ALA A 400 2.55 -1.58 -9.43
CA ALA A 400 1.66 -2.21 -8.46
C ALA A 400 1.37 -1.30 -7.24
N GLY A 401 0.13 -1.31 -6.77
CA GLY A 401 -0.30 -0.46 -5.65
C GLY A 401 0.36 -0.85 -4.32
N ILE A 402 0.54 -2.15 -4.07
CA ILE A 402 1.09 -2.67 -2.80
C ILE A 402 2.37 -3.49 -2.98
N GLY A 403 2.74 -3.93 -4.18
CA GLY A 403 3.86 -4.84 -4.41
C GLY A 403 3.37 -6.27 -4.66
N ILE A 404 4.04 -7.27 -4.10
CA ILE A 404 3.63 -8.67 -4.28
C ILE A 404 2.20 -8.86 -3.75
N GLY A 405 1.32 -9.37 -4.63
CA GLY A 405 -0.09 -9.56 -4.32
C GLY A 405 -0.31 -10.61 -3.23
N GLN A 406 -1.19 -10.33 -2.30
CA GLN A 406 -1.59 -11.24 -1.22
C GLN A 406 -2.63 -12.23 -1.76
N MET A 407 -2.17 -13.15 -2.63
CA MET A 407 -2.96 -14.12 -3.39
C MET A 407 -2.74 -15.55 -2.90
N PRO A 408 -3.65 -16.50 -3.16
CA PRO A 408 -3.38 -17.92 -3.04
C PRO A 408 -2.06 -18.32 -3.70
N GLY A 409 -1.28 -19.15 -3.03
CA GLY A 409 0.02 -19.62 -3.51
C GLY A 409 1.21 -18.70 -3.25
N GLN A 410 1.02 -17.48 -2.77
CA GLN A 410 2.10 -16.53 -2.47
C GLN A 410 1.83 -15.63 -1.24
N CYS A 411 1.01 -16.10 -0.31
CA CYS A 411 0.74 -15.45 0.97
C CYS A 411 0.83 -16.45 2.13
N GLY A 412 0.71 -16.01 3.37
CA GLY A 412 0.89 -16.84 4.54
C GLY A 412 2.28 -17.47 4.57
N GLU A 413 2.38 -18.79 4.75
CA GLU A 413 3.64 -19.53 4.76
C GLU A 413 4.36 -19.57 3.39
N LYS A 414 3.62 -19.34 2.30
CA LYS A 414 4.15 -19.29 0.92
C LYS A 414 4.60 -17.89 0.50
N ARG A 415 4.43 -16.90 1.39
CA ARG A 415 4.91 -15.54 1.13
C ARG A 415 6.44 -15.54 1.06
N PRO A 416 7.07 -14.69 0.21
CA PRO A 416 8.51 -14.53 0.23
C PRO A 416 9.01 -14.28 1.66
N LYS A 417 10.03 -15.01 2.08
CA LYS A 417 10.66 -14.83 3.38
C LYS A 417 11.55 -13.59 3.38
N ILE A 418 11.74 -13.02 4.56
CA ILE A 418 12.66 -11.88 4.77
C ILE A 418 14.10 -12.30 4.46
N GLU A 419 14.48 -13.52 4.88
CA GLU A 419 15.77 -14.10 4.57
C GLU A 419 15.85 -14.56 3.12
N THR A 420 16.96 -14.29 2.50
CA THR A 420 17.31 -14.84 1.19
C THR A 420 18.30 -16.01 1.35
N PRO A 421 18.51 -16.83 0.31
CA PRO A 421 19.57 -17.85 0.32
C PRO A 421 21.00 -17.28 0.45
N LEU A 422 21.21 -15.96 0.26
CA LEU A 422 22.49 -15.30 0.44
C LEU A 422 22.67 -14.82 1.87
N GLN A 423 23.82 -15.14 2.45
CA GLN A 423 24.15 -14.67 3.79
C GLN A 423 24.28 -13.14 3.81
N GLY A 424 23.57 -12.51 4.77
CA GLY A 424 23.60 -11.08 4.99
C GLY A 424 22.66 -10.26 4.09
N LEU A 425 21.92 -10.89 3.17
CA LEU A 425 20.89 -10.22 2.36
C LEU A 425 19.50 -10.50 2.88
N TYR A 426 18.77 -9.45 3.22
CA TYR A 426 17.39 -9.48 3.69
C TYR A 426 16.49 -8.62 2.81
N ILE A 427 15.23 -9.02 2.67
CA ILE A 427 14.21 -8.26 1.94
C ILE A 427 13.12 -7.88 2.92
N VAL A 428 12.75 -6.59 2.98
CA VAL A 428 11.70 -6.06 3.85
C VAL A 428 10.70 -5.21 3.05
N GLY A 429 9.56 -4.95 3.66
CA GLY A 429 8.53 -4.14 3.06
C GLY A 429 7.38 -4.96 2.50
N ALA A 430 6.68 -4.45 1.48
CA ALA A 430 5.54 -5.13 0.88
C ALA A 430 5.95 -6.40 0.10
N GLU A 431 7.26 -6.65 -0.06
CA GLU A 431 7.81 -7.70 -0.90
C GLU A 431 8.00 -9.03 -0.16
N ALA A 432 8.27 -9.00 1.14
CA ALA A 432 8.59 -10.19 1.92
C ALA A 432 8.14 -10.06 3.38
N GLY A 433 7.82 -11.17 4.02
CA GLY A 433 7.36 -11.20 5.41
C GLY A 433 6.09 -10.37 5.66
N GLY A 434 5.77 -10.16 6.92
CA GLY A 434 4.66 -9.31 7.35
C GLY A 434 3.26 -9.79 6.95
N THR A 435 2.27 -9.11 7.46
CA THR A 435 0.85 -9.22 7.12
C THR A 435 0.20 -7.87 7.37
N GLY A 436 -0.90 -7.55 6.69
CA GLY A 436 -1.65 -6.32 6.92
C GLY A 436 -2.00 -5.55 5.65
N VAL A 437 -2.55 -4.37 5.85
CA VAL A 437 -3.03 -3.47 4.79
C VAL A 437 -1.92 -2.53 4.34
N GLY A 438 -1.45 -2.64 3.11
CA GLY A 438 -0.53 -1.68 2.48
C GLY A 438 0.67 -1.24 3.32
N THR A 439 0.62 -0.04 3.88
CA THR A 439 1.69 0.50 4.75
C THR A 439 1.94 -0.37 5.98
N GLU A 440 0.90 -0.94 6.54
CA GLU A 440 0.99 -1.83 7.69
C GLU A 440 1.74 -3.11 7.36
N LEU A 441 1.44 -3.75 6.21
CA LEU A 441 2.17 -4.89 5.70
C LEU A 441 3.68 -4.63 5.66
N ALA A 442 4.06 -3.48 5.07
CA ALA A 442 5.46 -3.12 4.89
C ALA A 442 6.19 -2.87 6.22
N VAL A 443 5.51 -2.26 7.20
CA VAL A 443 6.12 -1.98 8.52
C VAL A 443 6.15 -3.25 9.39
N ASN A 444 5.13 -4.12 9.29
CA ASN A 444 5.14 -5.42 9.97
C ASN A 444 6.30 -6.31 9.49
N SER A 445 6.60 -6.29 8.19
CA SER A 445 7.79 -6.95 7.63
C SER A 445 9.08 -6.45 8.28
N ALA A 446 9.22 -5.13 8.44
CA ALA A 446 10.39 -4.55 9.12
C ALA A 446 10.45 -4.94 10.61
N LEU A 447 9.31 -4.97 11.33
CA LEU A 447 9.26 -5.41 12.72
C LEU A 447 9.64 -6.89 12.87
N GLU A 448 9.19 -7.74 11.96
CA GLU A 448 9.55 -9.15 11.89
C GLU A 448 11.06 -9.31 11.69
N PHE A 449 11.63 -8.59 10.71
CA PHE A 449 13.08 -8.55 10.50
C PHE A 449 13.86 -8.16 11.76
N ILE A 450 13.43 -7.08 12.43
CA ILE A 450 14.10 -6.60 13.65
C ILE A 450 13.97 -7.58 14.81
N ARG A 451 12.85 -8.30 14.93
CA ARG A 451 12.65 -9.29 15.99
C ARG A 451 13.56 -10.50 15.81
N ASP A 452 13.72 -10.96 14.56
CA ASP A 452 14.31 -12.28 14.27
C ASP A 452 15.80 -12.21 13.91
N HIS A 453 16.33 -11.01 13.56
CA HIS A 453 17.70 -10.86 13.03
C HIS A 453 18.54 -9.77 13.72
N THR A 454 18.02 -9.12 14.74
CA THR A 454 18.74 -8.06 15.46
C THR A 454 18.44 -8.11 16.97
#